data_c8864171342a77122c3b2a7a09f394e9
#
_entry.id   c8864171342a77122c3b2a7a09f394e9
#
_cell.length_a   1.000
_cell.length_b   1.000
_cell.length_c   1.000
_cell.angle_alpha   90.00
_cell.angle_beta   90.00
_cell.angle_gamma   90.00
#
_symmetry.space_group_name_H-M   'P 1'
#
loop_
_entity.id
_entity.type
_entity.pdbx_description
1 polymer ?
#
loop_
_entity_poly.entity_id
_entity_poly.type
_entity_poly.pdbx_seq_one_letter_code
_entity_poly.pdbx_strand_id
1 'polypeptide(L)'
;MSESAFTAREGVPAVSWLLCTHVGDAQLREALTSCFAQTHTDFECVVVVNGAEVEVVADTVRSWFGDDARLRVFTTQVRHLTFSLALGLHLARAPLVARMDGDDIALPDRLERQVEFMHTHPAVSVLGSDFERIDATGRRIDIVTLPHHDAAIRKALLRGNPLCHPSVMFRRDTVLAAGGYLGGIYAQDYDLWARLAVNPETKFANLPHVCLSYRIVGVGTARKARWAYASMAAAQYRNFAAGAGLRWGLAALFTTAKAILRSLPVVNRY
;
A
#
# COMPACT_ATOMS: atom_id res chain seq x y z
N MET A 1 -11.66 -6.75 29.87
CA MET A 1 -10.43 -7.47 30.24
C MET A 1 -10.35 -8.68 29.31
N SER A 2 -9.53 -8.60 28.30
CA SER A 2 -9.08 -9.76 27.50
C SER A 2 -7.77 -9.27 26.87
N GLU A 3 -6.67 -9.61 27.52
CA GLU A 3 -5.33 -9.54 26.92
C GLU A 3 -5.31 -10.53 25.75
N SER A 4 -5.58 -10.03 24.58
CA SER A 4 -5.24 -10.74 23.34
C SER A 4 -3.73 -10.54 23.15
N ALA A 5 -2.94 -11.27 23.94
CA ALA A 5 -1.53 -11.45 23.73
C ALA A 5 -1.34 -12.00 22.30
N PHE A 6 -0.57 -11.29 21.52
CA PHE A 6 -0.06 -11.72 20.22
C PHE A 6 0.90 -12.90 20.48
N THR A 7 0.35 -14.09 20.77
CA THR A 7 1.13 -15.30 20.90
C THR A 7 1.62 -15.70 19.51
N ALA A 8 2.93 -15.59 19.30
CA ALA A 8 3.58 -16.13 18.12
C ALA A 8 3.14 -17.59 17.96
N ARG A 9 2.39 -17.89 16.91
CA ARG A 9 2.06 -19.26 16.56
C ARG A 9 3.32 -19.90 15.98
N GLU A 10 3.76 -21.01 16.50
CA GLU A 10 4.94 -21.74 16.00
C GLU A 10 4.87 -21.86 14.46
N GLY A 11 5.91 -21.42 13.77
CA GLY A 11 6.01 -21.48 12.31
C GLY A 11 5.24 -20.40 11.52
N VAL A 12 4.59 -19.42 12.17
CA VAL A 12 3.94 -18.29 11.50
C VAL A 12 4.79 -17.03 11.69
N PRO A 13 5.26 -16.38 10.60
CA PRO A 13 6.08 -15.17 10.72
C PRO A 13 5.29 -14.00 11.32
N ALA A 14 6.00 -13.04 11.92
CA ALA A 14 5.38 -11.83 12.47
C ALA A 14 4.83 -10.92 11.38
N VAL A 15 5.50 -10.85 10.22
CA VAL A 15 5.16 -9.97 9.10
C VAL A 15 5.18 -10.74 7.78
N SER A 16 4.20 -10.46 6.91
CA SER A 16 4.26 -10.82 5.49
C SER A 16 4.51 -9.55 4.67
N TRP A 17 5.64 -9.46 3.97
CA TRP A 17 5.75 -8.52 2.85
C TRP A 17 4.78 -8.91 1.75
N LEU A 18 4.09 -7.93 1.18
CA LEU A 18 3.21 -8.11 0.03
C LEU A 18 3.69 -7.24 -1.12
N LEU A 19 4.27 -7.86 -2.13
CA LEU A 19 4.79 -7.23 -3.32
C LEU A 19 4.17 -7.86 -4.58
N CYS A 20 3.79 -7.03 -5.56
CA CYS A 20 3.26 -7.49 -6.83
C CYS A 20 4.09 -6.90 -7.97
N THR A 21 4.39 -7.73 -8.98
CA THR A 21 5.19 -7.31 -10.13
C THR A 21 4.71 -7.98 -11.43
N HIS A 22 5.11 -7.41 -12.56
CA HIS A 22 4.95 -8.02 -13.89
C HIS A 22 6.26 -8.00 -14.69
N VAL A 23 7.35 -7.55 -14.05
CA VAL A 23 8.69 -7.46 -14.62
C VAL A 23 9.72 -7.98 -13.62
N GLY A 24 10.84 -8.52 -14.12
CA GLY A 24 11.98 -8.99 -13.33
C GLY A 24 13.21 -8.13 -13.62
N ASP A 25 13.15 -6.85 -13.30
CA ASP A 25 14.20 -5.87 -13.62
C ASP A 25 15.09 -5.53 -12.40
N ALA A 26 16.06 -4.65 -12.62
CA ALA A 26 17.00 -4.21 -11.60
C ALA A 26 16.32 -3.46 -10.44
N GLN A 27 15.23 -2.72 -10.70
CA GLN A 27 14.50 -2.00 -9.67
C GLN A 27 13.78 -2.97 -8.74
N LEU A 28 13.12 -4.01 -9.31
CA LEU A 28 12.52 -5.07 -8.52
C LEU A 28 13.56 -5.79 -7.64
N ARG A 29 14.75 -6.07 -8.19
CA ARG A 29 15.83 -6.69 -7.42
C ARG A 29 16.27 -5.82 -6.25
N GLU A 30 16.41 -4.51 -6.48
CA GLU A 30 16.75 -3.53 -5.43
C GLU A 30 15.66 -3.47 -4.35
N ALA A 31 14.39 -3.39 -4.74
CA ALA A 31 13.24 -3.40 -3.83
C ALA A 31 13.22 -4.65 -2.95
N LEU A 32 13.34 -5.84 -3.55
CA LEU A 32 13.38 -7.10 -2.81
C LEU A 32 14.61 -7.19 -1.91
N THR A 33 15.79 -6.77 -2.39
CA THR A 33 17.00 -6.74 -1.57
C THR A 33 16.79 -5.88 -0.32
N SER A 34 16.13 -4.73 -0.43
CA SER A 34 15.80 -3.89 0.71
C SER A 34 14.81 -4.54 1.69
N CYS A 35 13.88 -5.35 1.18
CA CYS A 35 12.96 -6.13 2.03
C CYS A 35 13.71 -7.22 2.81
N PHE A 36 14.71 -7.86 2.22
CA PHE A 36 15.50 -8.92 2.88
C PHE A 36 16.58 -8.38 3.82
N ALA A 37 16.99 -7.10 3.66
CA ALA A 37 18.00 -6.44 4.48
C ALA A 37 17.44 -5.75 5.74
N GLN A 38 16.23 -6.09 6.18
CA GLN A 38 15.62 -5.49 7.38
C GLN A 38 16.30 -5.95 8.67
N THR A 39 16.35 -5.06 9.67
CA THR A 39 16.83 -5.40 11.02
C THR A 39 15.90 -6.40 11.73
N HIS A 40 14.59 -6.32 11.49
CA HIS A 40 13.63 -7.31 11.95
C HIS A 40 13.59 -8.48 10.95
N THR A 41 13.96 -9.68 11.40
CA THR A 41 14.19 -10.86 10.54
C THR A 41 13.05 -11.87 10.49
N ASP A 42 12.06 -11.76 11.40
CA ASP A 42 10.90 -12.66 11.44
C ASP A 42 9.81 -12.22 10.46
N PHE A 43 10.03 -12.54 9.18
CA PHE A 43 9.08 -12.24 8.11
C PHE A 43 9.09 -13.30 7.00
N GLU A 44 8.03 -13.32 6.20
CA GLU A 44 7.99 -13.92 4.87
C GLU A 44 7.86 -12.83 3.81
N CYS A 45 8.27 -13.13 2.58
CA CYS A 45 8.11 -12.23 1.43
C CYS A 45 7.22 -12.89 0.38
N VAL A 46 5.97 -12.46 0.30
CA VAL A 46 4.98 -12.92 -0.69
C VAL A 46 5.09 -12.04 -1.92
N VAL A 47 5.62 -12.61 -3.01
CA VAL A 47 5.73 -11.96 -4.31
C VAL A 47 4.68 -12.56 -5.26
N VAL A 48 3.79 -11.71 -5.79
CA VAL A 48 2.82 -12.12 -6.81
C VAL A 48 3.26 -11.59 -8.16
N VAL A 49 3.70 -12.49 -9.02
CA VAL A 49 4.08 -12.19 -10.40
C VAL A 49 2.83 -12.30 -11.29
N ASN A 50 2.52 -11.25 -12.07
CA ASN A 50 1.32 -11.22 -12.90
C ASN A 50 1.63 -10.83 -14.35
N GLY A 51 0.84 -11.34 -15.32
CA GLY A 51 0.98 -11.01 -16.74
C GLY A 51 1.22 -12.23 -17.62
N ALA A 52 1.87 -12.01 -18.79
CA ALA A 52 2.05 -13.07 -19.79
C ALA A 52 3.27 -13.98 -19.51
N GLU A 53 4.38 -13.39 -19.06
CA GLU A 53 5.66 -14.10 -18.90
C GLU A 53 5.95 -14.44 -17.43
N VAL A 54 4.91 -14.89 -16.72
CA VAL A 54 4.95 -15.05 -15.26
C VAL A 54 6.02 -16.03 -14.80
N GLU A 55 6.24 -17.13 -15.52
CA GLU A 55 7.23 -18.13 -15.11
C GLU A 55 8.66 -17.60 -15.27
N VAL A 56 8.96 -16.89 -16.37
CA VAL A 56 10.28 -16.28 -16.60
C VAL A 56 10.60 -15.26 -15.51
N VAL A 57 9.65 -14.42 -15.17
CA VAL A 57 9.82 -13.41 -14.10
C VAL A 57 9.93 -14.10 -12.73
N ALA A 58 9.10 -15.12 -12.46
CA ALA A 58 9.15 -15.86 -11.21
C ALA A 58 10.49 -16.58 -11.01
N ASP A 59 11.02 -17.23 -12.05
CA ASP A 59 12.32 -17.92 -12.00
C ASP A 59 13.46 -16.90 -11.83
N THR A 60 13.36 -15.74 -12.47
CA THR A 60 14.28 -14.62 -12.27
C THR A 60 14.30 -14.18 -10.80
N VAL A 61 13.12 -13.98 -10.18
CA VAL A 61 13.02 -13.60 -8.76
C VAL A 61 13.58 -14.69 -7.85
N ARG A 62 13.25 -15.96 -8.09
CA ARG A 62 13.80 -17.09 -7.33
C ARG A 62 15.33 -17.17 -7.43
N SER A 63 15.89 -16.93 -8.61
CA SER A 63 17.35 -16.97 -8.83
C SER A 63 18.14 -15.94 -8.02
N TRP A 64 17.52 -14.82 -7.61
CA TRP A 64 18.20 -13.77 -6.84
C TRP A 64 18.41 -14.12 -5.37
N PHE A 65 17.56 -14.97 -4.79
CA PHE A 65 17.56 -15.26 -3.35
C PHE A 65 17.83 -16.74 -3.05
N GLY A 66 18.01 -17.58 -4.08
CA GLY A 66 18.29 -19.00 -3.91
C GLY A 66 17.22 -19.71 -3.09
N ASP A 67 17.66 -20.46 -2.07
CA ASP A 67 16.79 -21.26 -1.21
C ASP A 67 16.34 -20.51 0.06
N ASP A 68 16.30 -19.18 0.06
CA ASP A 68 15.81 -18.43 1.24
C ASP A 68 14.33 -18.78 1.48
N ALA A 69 14.07 -19.55 2.54
CA ALA A 69 12.74 -20.06 2.88
C ALA A 69 11.69 -18.96 3.17
N ARG A 70 12.15 -17.73 3.37
CA ARG A 70 11.25 -16.58 3.56
C ARG A 70 10.61 -16.13 2.25
N LEU A 71 11.23 -16.39 1.08
CA LEU A 71 10.70 -16.02 -0.23
C LEU A 71 9.60 -17.00 -0.67
N ARG A 72 8.45 -16.44 -1.03
CA ARG A 72 7.31 -17.20 -1.57
C ARG A 72 6.81 -16.51 -2.84
N VAL A 73 7.05 -17.11 -3.99
CA VAL A 73 6.67 -16.56 -5.30
C VAL A 73 5.45 -17.29 -5.84
N PHE A 74 4.43 -16.53 -6.19
CA PHE A 74 3.19 -17.00 -6.79
C PHE A 74 2.97 -16.33 -8.14
N THR A 75 2.33 -17.02 -9.06
CA THR A 75 2.08 -16.55 -10.43
C THR A 75 0.59 -16.42 -10.72
N THR A 76 0.22 -15.48 -11.57
CA THR A 76 -1.12 -15.34 -12.14
C THR A 76 -1.07 -14.69 -13.52
N GLN A 77 -1.85 -15.18 -14.46
CA GLN A 77 -1.96 -14.58 -15.80
C GLN A 77 -2.83 -13.30 -15.80
N VAL A 78 -3.55 -13.03 -14.72
CA VAL A 78 -4.39 -11.81 -14.59
C VAL A 78 -3.49 -10.61 -14.34
N ARG A 79 -3.21 -9.83 -15.38
CA ARG A 79 -2.40 -8.60 -15.30
C ARG A 79 -3.20 -7.45 -14.70
N HIS A 80 -3.45 -7.52 -13.40
CA HIS A 80 -4.20 -6.50 -12.67
C HIS A 80 -3.70 -6.36 -11.24
N LEU A 81 -3.23 -5.16 -10.86
CA LEU A 81 -2.62 -4.93 -9.53
C LEU A 81 -3.58 -5.26 -8.38
N THR A 82 -4.84 -4.83 -8.46
CA THR A 82 -5.82 -5.08 -7.38
C THR A 82 -6.05 -6.58 -7.17
N PHE A 83 -6.15 -7.35 -8.27
CA PHE A 83 -6.28 -8.80 -8.19
C PHE A 83 -5.04 -9.44 -7.55
N SER A 84 -3.84 -9.02 -7.96
CA SER A 84 -2.59 -9.54 -7.40
C SER A 84 -2.43 -9.21 -5.92
N LEU A 85 -2.81 -7.99 -5.50
CA LEU A 85 -2.82 -7.60 -4.09
C LEU A 85 -3.83 -8.43 -3.27
N ALA A 86 -5.03 -8.66 -3.80
CA ALA A 86 -6.03 -9.51 -3.15
C ALA A 86 -5.54 -10.95 -3.02
N LEU A 87 -4.98 -11.53 -4.08
CA LEU A 87 -4.40 -12.87 -4.07
C LEU A 87 -3.27 -12.97 -3.04
N GLY A 88 -2.29 -12.06 -3.08
CA GLY A 88 -1.18 -12.05 -2.15
C GLY A 88 -1.60 -11.85 -0.70
N LEU A 89 -2.63 -11.03 -0.43
CA LEU A 89 -3.20 -10.86 0.89
C LEU A 89 -3.80 -12.18 1.45
N HIS A 90 -4.46 -12.96 0.61
CA HIS A 90 -4.96 -14.28 1.01
C HIS A 90 -3.85 -15.31 1.24
N LEU A 91 -2.75 -15.21 0.49
CA LEU A 91 -1.59 -16.09 0.60
C LEU A 91 -0.65 -15.71 1.76
N ALA A 92 -0.72 -14.48 2.25
CA ALA A 92 0.02 -14.02 3.42
C ALA A 92 -0.40 -14.80 4.67
N ARG A 93 0.59 -15.26 5.46
CA ARG A 93 0.35 -16.06 6.67
C ARG A 93 0.42 -15.23 7.94
N ALA A 94 1.21 -14.15 7.92
CA ALA A 94 1.43 -13.31 9.08
C ALA A 94 0.20 -12.48 9.46
N PRO A 95 0.04 -12.14 10.74
CA PRO A 95 -1.01 -11.26 11.22
C PRO A 95 -0.81 -9.80 10.80
N LEU A 96 0.44 -9.39 10.53
CA LEU A 96 0.80 -8.09 9.99
C LEU A 96 1.23 -8.23 8.54
N VAL A 97 0.75 -7.34 7.67
CA VAL A 97 1.15 -7.29 6.26
C VAL A 97 1.81 -5.95 5.97
N ALA A 98 3.06 -5.97 5.52
CA ALA A 98 3.80 -4.82 5.04
C ALA A 98 3.74 -4.77 3.50
N ARG A 99 3.18 -3.70 2.96
CA ARG A 99 3.06 -3.51 1.52
C ARG A 99 4.37 -2.94 0.95
N MET A 100 4.75 -3.36 -0.28
CA MET A 100 5.91 -2.84 -1.00
C MET A 100 5.65 -2.74 -2.50
N ASP A 101 6.09 -1.66 -3.15
CA ASP A 101 6.18 -1.57 -4.61
C ASP A 101 7.51 -2.13 -5.12
N GLY A 102 7.52 -2.60 -6.36
CA GLY A 102 8.70 -3.23 -6.96
C GLY A 102 9.75 -2.23 -7.48
N ASP A 103 9.54 -0.93 -7.31
CA ASP A 103 10.44 0.14 -7.73
C ASP A 103 10.88 1.06 -6.57
N ASP A 104 10.40 0.79 -5.35
CA ASP A 104 10.72 1.54 -4.13
C ASP A 104 11.80 0.83 -3.30
N ILE A 105 12.32 1.51 -2.27
CA ILE A 105 13.32 0.96 -1.35
C ILE A 105 12.82 1.08 0.09
N ALA A 106 12.74 -0.03 0.81
CA ALA A 106 12.44 -0.03 2.24
C ALA A 106 13.70 0.36 3.03
N LEU A 107 13.59 1.30 3.99
CA LEU A 107 14.71 1.61 4.86
C LEU A 107 14.97 0.45 5.85
N PRO A 108 16.22 0.24 6.29
CA PRO A 108 16.61 -0.97 7.02
C PRO A 108 15.85 -1.24 8.32
N ASP A 109 15.40 -0.19 9.01
CA ASP A 109 14.69 -0.27 10.30
C ASP A 109 13.16 -0.20 10.17
N ARG A 110 12.64 -0.25 8.95
CA ARG A 110 11.20 -0.08 8.69
C ARG A 110 10.34 -1.11 9.41
N LEU A 111 10.64 -2.41 9.23
CA LEU A 111 9.83 -3.45 9.87
C LEU A 111 9.92 -3.38 11.38
N GLU A 112 11.11 -3.20 11.94
CA GLU A 112 11.33 -3.08 13.39
C GLU A 112 10.45 -1.98 14.00
N ARG A 113 10.51 -0.75 13.43
CA ARG A 113 9.70 0.38 13.89
C ARG A 113 8.21 0.16 13.75
N GLN A 114 7.79 -0.40 12.61
CA GLN A 114 6.37 -0.63 12.36
C GLN A 114 5.81 -1.74 13.23
N VAL A 115 6.54 -2.84 13.44
CA VAL A 115 6.15 -3.95 14.33
C VAL A 115 6.06 -3.48 15.78
N GLU A 116 7.07 -2.75 16.28
CA GLU A 116 7.07 -2.18 17.62
C GLU A 116 5.86 -1.26 17.83
N PHE A 117 5.59 -0.37 16.88
CA PHE A 117 4.42 0.52 16.94
C PHE A 117 3.10 -0.25 16.96
N MET A 118 2.94 -1.24 16.09
CA MET A 118 1.72 -2.06 16.02
C MET A 118 1.50 -2.90 17.28
N HIS A 119 2.58 -3.32 17.97
CA HIS A 119 2.49 -4.01 19.25
C HIS A 119 2.08 -3.08 20.39
N THR A 120 2.67 -1.89 20.45
CA THR A 120 2.37 -0.90 21.51
C THR A 120 1.04 -0.16 21.29
N HIS A 121 0.48 -0.21 20.07
CA HIS A 121 -0.78 0.43 19.72
C HIS A 121 -1.78 -0.59 19.10
N PRO A 122 -2.31 -1.54 19.89
CA PRO A 122 -3.15 -2.63 19.38
C PRO A 122 -4.43 -2.17 18.69
N ALA A 123 -4.92 -0.96 18.99
CA ALA A 123 -6.08 -0.37 18.34
C ALA A 123 -5.79 0.11 16.91
N VAL A 124 -4.53 0.35 16.54
CA VAL A 124 -4.17 0.78 15.19
C VAL A 124 -4.27 -0.40 14.23
N SER A 125 -5.04 -0.22 13.17
CA SER A 125 -5.28 -1.25 12.15
C SER A 125 -4.44 -1.03 10.89
N VAL A 126 -4.13 0.24 10.56
CA VAL A 126 -3.34 0.64 9.39
C VAL A 126 -2.32 1.68 9.82
N LEU A 127 -1.06 1.37 9.57
CA LEU A 127 0.09 2.21 9.89
C LEU A 127 0.87 2.52 8.61
N GLY A 128 0.95 3.79 8.22
CA GLY A 128 1.88 4.28 7.21
C GLY A 128 3.12 4.90 7.84
N SER A 129 3.86 5.65 7.05
CA SER A 129 5.00 6.45 7.52
C SER A 129 5.22 7.66 6.63
N ASP A 130 5.98 8.63 7.11
CA ASP A 130 6.64 9.59 6.25
C ASP A 130 7.56 8.84 5.28
N PHE A 131 7.86 9.47 4.15
CA PHE A 131 8.70 8.86 3.12
C PHE A 131 9.54 9.92 2.41
N GLU A 132 10.66 9.52 1.87
CA GLU A 132 11.42 10.37 0.95
C GLU A 132 11.09 10.03 -0.49
N ARG A 133 11.21 11.03 -1.38
CA ARG A 133 11.14 10.81 -2.82
C ARG A 133 12.53 10.72 -3.39
N ILE A 134 12.76 9.73 -4.25
CA ILE A 134 14.02 9.56 -4.98
C ILE A 134 13.76 9.61 -6.48
N ASP A 135 14.75 10.03 -7.26
CA ASP A 135 14.70 9.98 -8.72
C ASP A 135 15.03 8.57 -9.26
N ALA A 136 15.04 8.43 -10.58
CA ALA A 136 15.34 7.14 -11.23
C ALA A 136 16.75 6.60 -10.90
N THR A 137 17.68 7.45 -10.45
CA THR A 137 19.06 7.08 -10.07
C THR A 137 19.19 6.77 -8.57
N GLY A 138 18.11 6.89 -7.80
CA GLY A 138 18.12 6.69 -6.34
C GLY A 138 18.53 7.94 -5.54
N ARG A 139 18.74 9.10 -6.19
CA ARG A 139 19.09 10.34 -5.49
C ARG A 139 17.86 10.94 -4.84
N ARG A 140 17.93 11.30 -3.56
CA ARG A 140 16.86 11.94 -2.81
C ARG A 140 16.49 13.30 -3.40
N ILE A 141 15.20 13.50 -3.62
CA ILE A 141 14.59 14.76 -4.08
C ILE A 141 14.15 15.58 -2.87
N ASP A 142 13.28 15.02 -2.02
CA ASP A 142 12.71 15.63 -0.81
C ASP A 142 12.15 14.60 0.15
N ILE A 143 11.60 15.09 1.27
CA ILE A 143 10.85 14.30 2.26
C ILE A 143 9.41 14.76 2.25
N VAL A 144 8.49 13.79 2.27
CA VAL A 144 7.04 14.02 2.36
C VAL A 144 6.56 13.62 3.75
N THR A 145 6.04 14.61 4.47
CA THR A 145 5.42 14.40 5.78
C THR A 145 3.91 14.25 5.62
N LEU A 146 3.35 13.22 6.25
CA LEU A 146 1.94 12.86 6.21
C LEU A 146 1.24 13.21 7.55
N PRO A 147 -0.09 13.29 7.59
CA PRO A 147 -0.80 13.41 8.88
C PRO A 147 -0.57 12.14 9.73
N HIS A 148 -0.16 12.29 10.99
CA HIS A 148 0.28 11.16 11.83
C HIS A 148 -0.84 10.51 12.63
N HIS A 149 -1.94 11.23 12.96
CA HIS A 149 -2.97 10.75 13.87
C HIS A 149 -4.29 10.46 13.17
N ASP A 150 -5.07 9.49 13.68
CA ASP A 150 -6.34 9.00 13.11
C ASP A 150 -7.30 10.13 12.66
N ALA A 151 -7.55 11.10 13.54
CA ALA A 151 -8.48 12.20 13.22
C ALA A 151 -8.01 13.05 12.04
N ALA A 152 -6.70 13.32 11.95
CA ALA A 152 -6.10 14.08 10.85
C ALA A 152 -6.11 13.26 9.55
N ILE A 153 -5.81 11.97 9.63
CA ILE A 153 -5.85 11.04 8.49
C ILE A 153 -7.27 10.93 7.93
N ARG A 154 -8.28 10.72 8.78
CA ARG A 154 -9.69 10.67 8.38
C ARG A 154 -10.17 11.95 7.72
N LYS A 155 -9.75 13.12 8.23
CA LYS A 155 -10.04 14.41 7.62
C LYS A 155 -9.37 14.56 6.25
N ALA A 156 -8.14 14.11 6.12
CA ALA A 156 -7.39 14.18 4.86
C ALA A 156 -7.92 13.22 3.80
N LEU A 157 -8.46 12.04 4.18
CA LEU A 157 -9.12 11.09 3.29
C LEU A 157 -10.28 11.72 2.50
N LEU A 158 -10.95 12.71 3.04
CA LEU A 158 -12.01 13.43 2.31
C LEU A 158 -11.47 14.29 1.14
N ARG A 159 -10.17 14.50 1.05
CA ARG A 159 -9.51 15.38 0.06
C ARG A 159 -8.50 14.69 -0.83
N GLY A 160 -7.99 13.53 -0.40
CA GLY A 160 -6.95 12.77 -1.07
C GLY A 160 -6.52 11.54 -0.30
N ASN A 161 -5.44 10.90 -0.72
CA ASN A 161 -4.85 9.76 -0.03
C ASN A 161 -3.80 10.23 0.98
N PRO A 162 -4.02 10.10 2.30
CA PRO A 162 -3.08 10.51 3.33
C PRO A 162 -2.12 9.39 3.77
N LEU A 163 -2.09 8.28 3.04
CA LEU A 163 -1.22 7.13 3.29
C LEU A 163 -0.41 6.85 2.03
N CYS A 164 0.89 6.67 2.19
CA CYS A 164 1.77 6.22 1.10
C CYS A 164 1.64 4.70 1.00
N HIS A 165 0.93 4.19 -0.01
CA HIS A 165 0.61 2.78 -0.12
C HIS A 165 1.82 1.84 0.05
N PRO A 166 2.99 2.06 -0.61
CA PRO A 166 4.15 1.20 -0.41
C PRO A 166 4.81 1.30 0.98
N SER A 167 4.42 2.26 1.82
CA SER A 167 4.94 2.38 3.19
C SER A 167 4.04 1.74 4.25
N VAL A 168 2.84 1.26 3.88
CA VAL A 168 1.89 0.81 4.91
C VAL A 168 2.20 -0.57 5.45
N MET A 169 1.92 -0.74 6.75
CA MET A 169 1.72 -2.02 7.43
C MET A 169 0.29 -2.05 7.97
N PHE A 170 -0.39 -3.18 7.88
CA PHE A 170 -1.77 -3.30 8.40
C PHE A 170 -2.04 -4.65 9.03
N ARG A 171 -3.08 -4.71 9.88
CA ARG A 171 -3.60 -5.97 10.42
C ARG A 171 -4.34 -6.71 9.32
N ARG A 172 -3.82 -7.90 8.97
CA ARG A 172 -4.34 -8.75 7.89
C ARG A 172 -5.84 -9.02 8.04
N ASP A 173 -6.26 -9.44 9.21
CA ASP A 173 -7.66 -9.82 9.45
C ASP A 173 -8.62 -8.64 9.36
N THR A 174 -8.21 -7.43 9.79
CA THR A 174 -9.00 -6.21 9.62
C THR A 174 -9.22 -5.88 8.14
N VAL A 175 -8.18 -6.00 7.32
CA VAL A 175 -8.29 -5.75 5.88
C VAL A 175 -9.11 -6.83 5.18
N LEU A 176 -8.95 -8.10 5.55
CA LEU A 176 -9.78 -9.21 5.03
C LEU A 176 -11.25 -9.05 5.42
N ALA A 177 -11.56 -8.70 6.67
CA ALA A 177 -12.93 -8.47 7.13
C ALA A 177 -13.61 -7.31 6.38
N ALA A 178 -12.84 -6.33 5.91
CA ALA A 178 -13.33 -5.25 5.04
C ALA A 178 -13.44 -5.66 3.56
N GLY A 179 -13.20 -6.93 3.21
CA GLY A 179 -13.24 -7.47 1.85
C GLY A 179 -11.92 -7.38 1.07
N GLY A 180 -10.82 -6.97 1.71
CA GLY A 180 -9.51 -6.87 1.05
C GLY A 180 -9.45 -5.78 -0.03
N TYR A 181 -8.64 -5.99 -1.04
CA TYR A 181 -8.52 -5.09 -2.20
C TYR A 181 -9.65 -5.38 -3.21
N LEU A 182 -10.64 -4.47 -3.28
CA LEU A 182 -11.81 -4.57 -4.17
C LEU A 182 -11.87 -3.45 -5.21
N GLY A 183 -11.01 -2.44 -5.09
CA GLY A 183 -11.04 -1.22 -5.89
C GLY A 183 -10.80 -1.44 -7.38
N GLY A 184 -11.12 -0.42 -8.18
CA GLY A 184 -10.98 -0.41 -9.61
C GLY A 184 -9.53 -0.40 -10.13
N ILE A 185 -9.35 0.00 -11.39
CA ILE A 185 -8.05 0.01 -12.08
C ILE A 185 -7.05 0.97 -11.42
N TYR A 186 -7.53 2.03 -10.78
CA TYR A 186 -6.70 3.06 -10.11
C TYR A 186 -7.21 3.33 -8.70
N ALA A 187 -6.32 3.81 -7.83
CA ALA A 187 -6.62 4.19 -6.44
C ALA A 187 -7.30 3.06 -5.63
N GLN A 188 -6.85 1.82 -5.84
CA GLN A 188 -7.32 0.63 -5.12
C GLN A 188 -7.01 0.70 -3.62
N ASP A 189 -5.93 1.34 -3.26
CA ASP A 189 -5.52 1.63 -1.91
C ASP A 189 -6.46 2.65 -1.24
N TYR A 190 -6.76 3.75 -1.93
CA TYR A 190 -7.72 4.73 -1.44
C TYR A 190 -9.12 4.12 -1.22
N ASP A 191 -9.57 3.25 -2.14
CA ASP A 191 -10.84 2.52 -1.98
C ASP A 191 -10.84 1.71 -0.67
N LEU A 192 -9.76 0.99 -0.38
CA LEU A 192 -9.60 0.21 0.84
C LEU A 192 -9.63 1.13 2.07
N TRP A 193 -8.86 2.21 2.07
CA TRP A 193 -8.83 3.15 3.19
C TRP A 193 -10.17 3.84 3.42
N ALA A 194 -10.88 4.20 2.35
CA ALA A 194 -12.21 4.79 2.45
C ALA A 194 -13.23 3.82 3.05
N ARG A 195 -13.18 2.51 2.71
CA ARG A 195 -14.03 1.48 3.33
C ARG A 195 -13.71 1.28 4.81
N LEU A 196 -12.44 1.16 5.13
CA LEU A 196 -11.98 1.01 6.51
C LEU A 196 -12.34 2.23 7.37
N ALA A 197 -12.30 3.44 6.79
CA ALA A 197 -12.62 4.68 7.51
C ALA A 197 -14.12 4.84 7.87
N VAL A 198 -15.01 4.02 7.34
CA VAL A 198 -16.42 4.00 7.77
C VAL A 198 -16.58 3.36 9.14
N ASN A 199 -15.75 2.35 9.45
CA ASN A 199 -15.76 1.70 10.76
C ASN A 199 -15.00 2.57 11.79
N PRO A 200 -15.65 3.02 12.88
CA PRO A 200 -15.01 3.82 13.93
C PRO A 200 -13.95 3.05 14.73
N GLU A 201 -14.03 1.72 14.77
CA GLU A 201 -13.07 0.86 15.47
C GLU A 201 -11.73 0.75 14.72
N THR A 202 -11.75 0.95 13.39
CA THR A 202 -10.51 0.99 12.60
C THR A 202 -9.76 2.28 12.91
N LYS A 203 -8.52 2.18 13.37
CA LYS A 203 -7.64 3.34 13.61
C LYS A 203 -6.50 3.38 12.62
N PHE A 204 -6.15 4.58 12.20
CA PHE A 204 -5.07 4.87 11.28
C PHE A 204 -3.96 5.64 12.00
N ALA A 205 -2.72 5.39 11.61
CA ALA A 205 -1.58 6.20 12.01
C ALA A 205 -0.55 6.30 10.87
N ASN A 206 0.31 7.31 10.92
CA ASN A 206 1.57 7.33 10.19
C ASN A 206 2.71 7.59 11.18
N LEU A 207 3.82 6.86 11.06
CA LEU A 207 5.03 7.13 11.83
C LEU A 207 5.64 8.46 11.38
N PRO A 208 6.03 9.35 12.32
CA PRO A 208 6.79 10.56 12.01
C PRO A 208 8.27 10.21 11.74
N HIS A 209 8.47 9.22 10.88
CA HIS A 209 9.77 8.69 10.51
C HIS A 209 9.74 8.24 9.06
N VAL A 210 10.83 8.51 8.32
CA VAL A 210 10.97 8.04 6.94
C VAL A 210 11.29 6.55 6.98
N CYS A 211 10.40 5.73 6.44
CA CYS A 211 10.57 4.27 6.35
C CYS A 211 10.73 3.77 4.91
N LEU A 212 10.56 4.65 3.93
CA LEU A 212 10.53 4.29 2.52
C LEU A 212 11.17 5.37 1.66
N SER A 213 11.98 4.95 0.68
CA SER A 213 12.38 5.80 -0.45
C SER A 213 11.46 5.49 -1.63
N TYR A 214 10.55 6.43 -1.93
CA TYR A 214 9.56 6.34 -3.00
C TYR A 214 10.16 6.82 -4.31
N ARG A 215 10.24 5.94 -5.32
CA ARG A 215 10.85 6.26 -6.61
C ARG A 215 9.89 6.96 -7.54
N ILE A 216 10.29 8.13 -8.04
CA ILE A 216 9.53 8.87 -9.06
C ILE A 216 10.17 8.60 -10.42
N VAL A 217 9.48 7.82 -11.25
CA VAL A 217 9.86 7.55 -12.62
C VAL A 217 8.90 8.29 -13.56
N GLY A 218 9.37 9.37 -14.15
CA GLY A 218 8.59 10.16 -15.11
C GLY A 218 7.49 11.02 -14.50
N VAL A 219 6.92 11.90 -15.31
CA VAL A 219 5.73 12.67 -14.92
C VAL A 219 4.50 11.82 -15.15
N GLY A 220 3.76 11.50 -14.10
CA GLY A 220 2.48 10.78 -14.21
C GLY A 220 1.58 11.50 -15.23
N THR A 221 1.06 10.78 -16.23
CA THR A 221 0.26 11.39 -17.28
C THR A 221 -1.02 11.97 -16.68
N ALA A 222 -1.47 13.14 -17.18
CA ALA A 222 -2.74 13.77 -16.77
C ALA A 222 -3.93 12.78 -16.88
N ARG A 223 -3.86 11.84 -17.82
CA ARG A 223 -4.85 10.75 -17.99
C ARG A 223 -4.89 9.81 -16.78
N LYS A 224 -3.73 9.35 -16.25
CA LYS A 224 -3.69 8.50 -15.06
C LYS A 224 -4.26 9.22 -13.84
N ALA A 225 -3.89 10.50 -13.65
CA ALA A 225 -4.42 11.31 -12.56
C ALA A 225 -5.94 11.48 -12.61
N ARG A 226 -6.52 11.70 -13.80
CA ARG A 226 -7.98 11.78 -14.00
C ARG A 226 -8.70 10.53 -13.52
N TRP A 227 -8.25 9.36 -13.96
CA TRP A 227 -8.85 8.09 -13.58
C TRP A 227 -8.70 7.78 -12.10
N ALA A 228 -7.57 8.15 -11.50
CA ALA A 228 -7.38 8.03 -10.05
C ALA A 228 -8.40 8.88 -9.28
N TYR A 229 -8.61 10.15 -9.66
CA TYR A 229 -9.65 11.00 -9.05
C TYR A 229 -11.07 10.46 -9.28
N ALA A 230 -11.38 9.93 -10.45
CA ALA A 230 -12.68 9.31 -10.72
C ALA A 230 -12.92 8.08 -9.82
N SER A 231 -11.91 7.22 -9.64
CA SER A 231 -12.00 6.07 -8.74
C SER A 231 -12.15 6.49 -7.27
N MET A 232 -11.43 7.54 -6.86
CA MET A 232 -11.57 8.11 -5.51
C MET A 232 -12.97 8.68 -5.27
N ALA A 233 -13.52 9.43 -6.25
CA ALA A 233 -14.87 9.98 -6.18
C ALA A 233 -15.92 8.88 -6.07
N ALA A 234 -15.76 7.78 -6.81
CA ALA A 234 -16.65 6.62 -6.75
C ALA A 234 -16.63 5.97 -5.35
N ALA A 235 -15.45 5.80 -4.74
CA ALA A 235 -15.32 5.27 -3.38
C ALA A 235 -15.99 6.20 -2.34
N GLN A 236 -15.82 7.50 -2.47
CA GLN A 236 -16.46 8.51 -1.61
C GLN A 236 -17.99 8.51 -1.77
N TYR A 237 -18.47 8.44 -3.01
CA TYR A 237 -19.92 8.37 -3.29
C TYR A 237 -20.53 7.09 -2.72
N ARG A 238 -19.87 5.93 -2.87
CA ARG A 238 -20.31 4.68 -2.25
C ARG A 238 -20.46 4.82 -0.74
N ASN A 239 -19.50 5.41 -0.04
CA ASN A 239 -19.58 5.63 1.40
C ASN A 239 -20.74 6.56 1.77
N PHE A 240 -20.99 7.61 0.98
CA PHE A 240 -22.15 8.49 1.17
C PHE A 240 -23.46 7.74 0.98
N ALA A 241 -23.62 6.99 -0.10
CA ALA A 241 -24.81 6.20 -0.41
C ALA A 241 -25.08 5.10 0.63
N ALA A 242 -24.02 4.55 1.25
CA ALA A 242 -24.08 3.60 2.35
C ALA A 242 -24.35 4.25 3.73
N GLY A 243 -24.64 5.56 3.80
CA GLY A 243 -25.00 6.23 5.03
C GLY A 243 -23.84 6.70 5.92
N ALA A 244 -22.60 6.70 5.42
CA ALA A 244 -21.43 7.13 6.19
C ALA A 244 -21.35 8.65 6.48
N GLY A 245 -22.37 9.41 6.05
CA GLY A 245 -22.59 10.82 6.37
C GLY A 245 -22.29 11.78 5.23
N LEU A 246 -22.90 12.97 5.30
CA LEU A 246 -22.91 14.01 4.25
C LEU A 246 -21.49 14.44 3.81
N ARG A 247 -20.51 14.40 4.72
CA ARG A 247 -19.10 14.74 4.43
C ARG A 247 -18.52 13.93 3.26
N TRP A 248 -18.91 12.67 3.10
CA TRP A 248 -18.47 11.82 2.00
C TRP A 248 -19.10 12.22 0.67
N GLY A 249 -20.37 12.66 0.68
CA GLY A 249 -21.04 13.21 -0.50
C GLY A 249 -20.39 14.52 -0.99
N LEU A 250 -20.09 15.43 -0.07
CA LEU A 250 -19.38 16.68 -0.40
C LEU A 250 -17.97 16.41 -0.92
N ALA A 251 -17.26 15.44 -0.32
CA ALA A 251 -15.95 15.00 -0.79
C ALA A 251 -16.03 14.42 -2.22
N ALA A 252 -17.04 13.59 -2.51
CA ALA A 252 -17.25 13.01 -3.84
C ALA A 252 -17.48 14.09 -4.90
N LEU A 253 -18.30 15.10 -4.61
CA LEU A 253 -18.53 16.25 -5.52
C LEU A 253 -17.22 17.01 -5.79
N PHE A 254 -16.46 17.32 -4.75
CA PHE A 254 -15.18 18.01 -4.89
C PHE A 254 -14.15 17.20 -5.69
N THR A 255 -14.05 15.90 -5.43
CA THR A 255 -13.13 15.01 -6.13
C THR A 255 -13.54 14.79 -7.58
N THR A 256 -14.86 14.74 -7.87
CA THR A 256 -15.41 14.71 -9.24
C THR A 256 -15.04 15.96 -10.01
N ALA A 257 -15.18 17.15 -9.40
CA ALA A 257 -14.77 18.39 -10.02
C ALA A 257 -13.28 18.39 -10.40
N LYS A 258 -12.40 17.87 -9.51
CA LYS A 258 -10.96 17.68 -9.83
C LYS A 258 -10.74 16.73 -11.02
N ALA A 259 -11.49 15.63 -11.10
CA ALA A 259 -11.39 14.69 -12.22
C ALA A 259 -11.78 15.35 -13.55
N ILE A 260 -12.86 16.14 -13.54
CA ILE A 260 -13.35 16.90 -14.71
C ILE A 260 -12.33 17.95 -15.14
N LEU A 261 -11.86 18.78 -14.21
CA LEU A 261 -10.88 19.84 -14.50
C LEU A 261 -9.58 19.28 -15.13
N ARG A 262 -9.14 18.12 -14.68
CA ARG A 262 -7.98 17.43 -15.27
C ARG A 262 -8.30 16.70 -16.58
N SER A 263 -9.55 16.68 -17.01
CA SER A 263 -9.99 16.15 -18.31
C SER A 263 -10.02 17.22 -19.39
N LEU A 264 -10.10 18.49 -19.00
CA LEU A 264 -10.14 19.60 -19.93
C LEU A 264 -8.77 19.74 -20.62
N PRO A 265 -8.72 19.96 -21.94
CA PRO A 265 -7.47 20.25 -22.61
C PRO A 265 -6.87 21.52 -21.98
N VAL A 266 -5.57 21.45 -21.64
CA VAL A 266 -4.83 22.66 -21.26
C VAL A 266 -4.83 23.56 -22.48
N VAL A 267 -5.68 24.61 -22.46
CA VAL A 267 -5.60 25.67 -23.47
C VAL A 267 -4.29 26.40 -23.19
N ASN A 268 -3.26 26.06 -23.96
CA ASN A 268 -2.03 26.84 -24.00
C ASN A 268 -2.45 28.25 -24.45
N ARG A 269 -2.55 29.17 -23.48
CA ARG A 269 -2.52 30.58 -23.82
C ARG A 269 -1.06 30.90 -24.15
N TYR A 270 -0.84 31.12 -25.44
CA TYR A 270 0.36 31.75 -25.99
C TYR A 270 0.58 33.11 -25.36
#